data_2fbbe1955faa64a18f0a4342cfa43651
#
_entry.id   2fbbe1955faa64a18f0a4342cfa43651
#
_cell.length_a   1.000
_cell.length_b   1.000
_cell.length_c   1.000
_cell.angle_alpha   90.00
_cell.angle_beta   90.00
_cell.angle_gamma   90.00
#
_symmetry.space_group_name_H-M   'P 1'
#
loop_
_entity.id
_entity.type
_entity.pdbx_description
1 polymer ?
#
loop_
_entity_poly.entity_id
_entity_poly.type
_entity_poly.pdbx_seq_one_letter_code
_entity_poly.pdbx_strand_id
1 'polypeptide(L)'
;DLEMPTLAAIGKYQINDAMSVFVGAKQTTVKAGATLKLGMDSNSNTNPDVTSHWELAEKSGIGAIYGAAYEMPEIALRVVLTIEDDIALNIPATAKGGLADTGTATASIGDAMSLNFQTGIAEDTLLFGNIRRSSWADNQVKVPVLVAGLTQVSSFSDGDSYSLGIGRKINDDLSLSISGFYDGSSGGSISELAPTGATRTLSLGGKYAISDAADLSFGGSYSQRGDALTSSYKASLT
;
A
#
# COMPACT_ATOMS: atom_id res chain seq x y z
N ASP A 1 12.81 -2.75 11.40
CA ASP A 1 11.34 -2.67 11.46
C ASP A 1 10.88 -1.32 10.91
N LEU A 2 9.81 -1.31 10.13
CA LEU A 2 9.17 -0.12 9.59
C LEU A 2 7.75 -0.05 10.16
N GLU A 3 7.44 1.04 10.86
CA GLU A 3 6.08 1.33 11.35
C GLU A 3 5.56 2.61 10.69
N MET A 4 4.31 2.59 10.24
CA MET A 4 3.66 3.73 9.57
C MET A 4 2.23 3.95 10.09
N PRO A 5 2.05 4.31 11.37
CA PRO A 5 0.73 4.66 11.88
C PRO A 5 0.17 5.88 11.14
N THR A 6 -1.10 5.78 10.76
CA THR A 6 -1.81 6.84 10.02
C THR A 6 -3.08 7.24 10.76
N LEU A 7 -3.28 8.54 10.93
CA LEU A 7 -4.50 9.16 11.43
C LEU A 7 -5.12 9.99 10.31
N ALA A 8 -6.43 9.86 10.09
CA ALA A 8 -7.14 10.66 9.11
C ALA A 8 -8.38 11.33 9.73
N ALA A 9 -8.65 12.55 9.29
CA ALA A 9 -9.89 13.27 9.56
C ALA A 9 -10.54 13.66 8.24
N ILE A 10 -11.80 13.25 8.03
CA ILE A 10 -12.51 13.41 6.77
C ILE A 10 -13.88 14.02 7.05
N GLY A 11 -14.20 15.10 6.33
CA GLY A 11 -15.53 15.69 6.28
C GLY A 11 -16.28 15.25 5.01
N LYS A 12 -17.52 14.81 5.15
CA LYS A 12 -18.42 14.45 4.02
C LYS A 12 -19.51 15.49 3.90
N TYR A 13 -19.80 15.93 2.69
CA TYR A 13 -20.93 16.79 2.35
C TYR A 13 -21.86 16.07 1.38
N GLN A 14 -23.13 15.98 1.75
CA GLN A 14 -24.18 15.41 0.91
C GLN A 14 -24.73 16.48 -0.03
N ILE A 15 -24.56 16.29 -1.34
CA ILE A 15 -25.05 17.23 -2.37
C ILE A 15 -26.54 16.99 -2.62
N ASN A 16 -26.93 15.72 -2.73
CA ASN A 16 -28.32 15.27 -2.88
C ASN A 16 -28.43 13.81 -2.41
N ASP A 17 -29.58 13.18 -2.56
CA ASP A 17 -29.83 11.80 -2.10
C ASP A 17 -28.88 10.76 -2.72
N ALA A 18 -28.34 11.04 -3.93
CA ALA A 18 -27.48 10.12 -4.65
C ALA A 18 -26.00 10.50 -4.62
N MET A 19 -25.66 11.77 -4.36
CA MET A 19 -24.30 12.26 -4.54
C MET A 19 -23.73 12.90 -3.28
N SER A 20 -22.51 12.55 -2.96
CA SER A 20 -21.74 13.21 -1.90
C SER A 20 -20.29 13.42 -2.32
N VAL A 21 -19.65 14.40 -1.69
CA VAL A 21 -18.21 14.65 -1.80
C VAL A 21 -17.60 14.62 -0.41
N PHE A 22 -16.32 14.32 -0.35
CA PHE A 22 -15.59 14.35 0.90
C PHE A 22 -14.19 14.93 0.68
N VAL A 23 -13.67 15.55 1.73
CA VAL A 23 -12.32 16.08 1.79
C VAL A 23 -11.79 15.92 3.20
N GLY A 24 -10.50 15.67 3.31
CA GLY A 24 -9.85 15.51 4.61
C GLY A 24 -8.34 15.58 4.49
N ALA A 25 -7.69 15.31 5.61
CA ALA A 25 -6.25 15.18 5.71
C ALA A 25 -5.90 13.87 6.41
N LYS A 26 -4.82 13.25 5.97
CA LYS A 26 -4.20 12.10 6.63
C LYS A 26 -2.80 12.50 7.09
N GLN A 27 -2.47 12.19 8.32
CA GLN A 27 -1.13 12.30 8.87
C GLN A 27 -0.55 10.91 9.01
N THR A 28 0.58 10.66 8.38
CA THR A 28 1.32 9.42 8.55
C THR A 28 2.64 9.71 9.24
N THR A 29 2.94 8.92 10.27
CA THR A 29 4.21 8.97 11.00
C THR A 29 5.06 7.79 10.60
N VAL A 30 6.28 8.04 10.14
CA VAL A 30 7.24 6.99 9.78
C VAL A 30 8.24 6.83 10.90
N LYS A 31 8.39 5.58 11.36
CA LYS A 31 9.43 5.14 12.31
C LYS A 31 10.19 4.03 11.62
N ALA A 32 11.46 4.26 11.34
CA ALA A 32 12.30 3.30 10.64
C ALA A 32 13.74 3.34 11.13
N GLY A 33 14.39 2.18 11.14
CA GLY A 33 15.85 2.07 11.14
C GLY A 33 16.29 1.56 9.77
N ALA A 34 17.31 2.15 9.19
CA ALA A 34 17.85 1.69 7.90
C ALA A 34 19.25 1.12 8.07
N THR A 35 19.41 -0.12 7.64
CA THR A 35 20.73 -0.74 7.45
C THR A 35 20.83 -1.18 6.01
N LEU A 36 21.78 -0.64 5.28
CA LEU A 36 21.98 -0.94 3.88
C LEU A 36 23.40 -1.42 3.66
N LYS A 37 23.56 -2.48 2.87
CA LYS A 37 24.85 -2.87 2.34
C LYS A 37 25.07 -2.13 1.04
N LEU A 38 26.00 -1.20 1.03
CA LEU A 38 26.43 -0.53 -0.19
C LEU A 38 27.67 -1.23 -0.70
N GLY A 39 27.55 -1.93 -1.85
CA GLY A 39 28.69 -2.43 -2.58
C GLY A 39 29.46 -1.27 -3.21
N MET A 40 30.77 -1.21 -2.99
CA MET A 40 31.63 -0.17 -3.55
C MET A 40 32.15 -0.48 -4.95
N ASP A 41 31.93 -1.70 -5.47
CA ASP A 41 32.44 -2.08 -6.79
C ASP A 41 31.58 -3.12 -7.48
N SER A 42 31.39 -2.95 -8.78
CA SER A 42 30.78 -3.94 -9.68
C SER A 42 31.66 -5.18 -9.92
N ASN A 43 32.87 -5.20 -9.36
CA ASN A 43 33.81 -6.29 -9.49
C ASN A 43 34.00 -7.02 -8.15
N SER A 44 33.19 -8.03 -7.95
CA SER A 44 32.93 -8.76 -6.70
C SER A 44 34.13 -9.45 -6.04
N ASN A 45 35.36 -9.19 -6.48
CA ASN A 45 36.53 -9.96 -6.04
C ASN A 45 37.61 -9.17 -5.28
N THR A 46 37.49 -7.86 -5.11
CA THR A 46 38.59 -7.05 -4.56
C THR A 46 38.20 -6.03 -3.48
N ASN A 47 36.92 -5.78 -3.22
CA ASN A 47 36.51 -4.85 -2.17
C ASN A 47 35.40 -5.46 -1.29
N PRO A 48 35.55 -5.50 0.04
CA PRO A 48 34.52 -6.00 0.92
C PRO A 48 33.30 -5.07 0.88
N ASP A 49 32.10 -5.66 0.86
CA ASP A 49 30.86 -4.93 1.04
C ASP A 49 30.92 -4.09 2.31
N VAL A 50 30.71 -2.79 2.18
CA VAL A 50 30.64 -1.90 3.33
C VAL A 50 29.21 -1.81 3.80
N THR A 51 28.95 -2.30 4.99
CA THR A 51 27.63 -2.13 5.63
C THR A 51 27.53 -0.72 6.18
N SER A 52 26.61 0.05 5.64
CA SER A 52 26.31 1.42 6.05
C SER A 52 25.04 1.43 6.89
N HIS A 53 25.07 2.16 7.98
CA HIS A 53 24.01 2.18 8.99
C HIS A 53 23.57 3.61 9.28
N TRP A 54 22.25 3.84 9.23
CA TRP A 54 21.63 5.11 9.62
C TRP A 54 20.60 4.84 10.71
N GLU A 55 20.58 5.71 11.69
CA GLU A 55 19.47 5.88 12.61
C GLU A 55 18.57 7.00 12.06
N LEU A 56 17.35 6.67 11.70
CA LEU A 56 16.38 7.61 11.17
C LEU A 56 15.46 8.08 12.31
N ALA A 57 15.32 9.39 12.46
CA ALA A 57 14.40 9.95 13.45
C ALA A 57 12.94 9.73 13.00
N GLU A 58 12.05 9.59 13.96
CA GLU A 58 10.62 9.57 13.67
C GLU A 58 10.20 10.87 12.96
N LYS A 59 9.41 10.75 11.91
CA LYS A 59 8.93 11.89 11.13
C LYS A 59 7.50 11.70 10.69
N SER A 60 6.68 12.75 10.88
CA SER A 60 5.31 12.81 10.37
C SER A 60 5.21 13.72 9.17
N GLY A 61 4.31 13.37 8.25
CA GLY A 61 3.90 14.19 7.12
C GLY A 61 2.39 14.18 6.99
N ILE A 62 1.84 15.16 6.28
CA ILE A 62 0.41 15.33 6.06
C ILE A 62 0.16 15.38 4.56
N GLY A 63 -0.85 14.62 4.10
CA GLY A 63 -1.37 14.65 2.73
C GLY A 63 -2.88 14.85 2.72
N ALA A 64 -3.42 15.36 1.64
CA ALA A 64 -4.86 15.47 1.46
C ALA A 64 -5.47 14.13 1.04
N ILE A 65 -6.75 13.96 1.35
CA ILE A 65 -7.60 12.88 0.85
C ILE A 65 -8.94 13.51 0.45
N TYR A 66 -9.41 13.22 -0.75
CA TYR A 66 -10.65 13.77 -1.25
C TYR A 66 -11.31 12.84 -2.27
N GLY A 67 -12.58 13.07 -2.52
CA GLY A 67 -13.29 12.23 -3.47
C GLY A 67 -14.78 12.51 -3.54
N ALA A 68 -15.46 11.64 -4.28
CA ALA A 68 -16.87 11.68 -4.49
C ALA A 68 -17.49 10.29 -4.42
N ALA A 69 -18.74 10.21 -3.97
CA ALA A 69 -19.52 8.99 -3.98
C ALA A 69 -20.84 9.22 -4.73
N TYR A 70 -21.24 8.20 -5.48
CA TYR A 70 -22.57 8.10 -6.09
C TYR A 70 -23.24 6.83 -5.58
N GLU A 71 -24.48 6.97 -5.13
CA GLU A 71 -25.25 5.90 -4.51
C GLU A 71 -26.66 5.84 -5.11
N MET A 72 -27.12 4.62 -5.41
CA MET A 72 -28.48 4.33 -5.86
C MET A 72 -29.00 3.12 -5.06
N PRO A 73 -29.68 3.37 -3.93
CA PRO A 73 -30.07 2.31 -2.99
C PRO A 73 -30.97 1.23 -3.59
N GLU A 74 -31.79 1.57 -4.56
CA GLU A 74 -32.76 0.66 -5.19
C GLU A 74 -32.12 -0.55 -5.84
N ILE A 75 -30.88 -0.41 -6.29
CA ILE A 75 -30.08 -1.49 -6.88
C ILE A 75 -28.79 -1.77 -6.10
N ALA A 76 -28.73 -1.28 -4.86
CA ALA A 76 -27.53 -1.35 -4.01
C ALA A 76 -26.25 -0.83 -4.70
N LEU A 77 -26.38 0.09 -5.66
CA LEU A 77 -25.25 0.71 -6.34
C LEU A 77 -24.57 1.71 -5.42
N ARG A 78 -23.28 1.56 -5.30
CA ARG A 78 -22.40 2.57 -4.70
C ARG A 78 -21.08 2.59 -5.45
N VAL A 79 -20.66 3.77 -5.90
CA VAL A 79 -19.37 4.01 -6.54
C VAL A 79 -18.68 5.14 -5.79
N VAL A 80 -17.42 4.91 -5.38
CA VAL A 80 -16.64 5.89 -4.62
C VAL A 80 -15.28 6.05 -5.29
N LEU A 81 -15.00 7.26 -5.76
CA LEU A 81 -13.67 7.68 -6.21
C LEU A 81 -12.96 8.36 -5.05
N THR A 82 -11.77 7.89 -4.71
CA THR A 82 -10.90 8.49 -3.69
C THR A 82 -9.55 8.86 -4.33
N ILE A 83 -9.08 10.06 -4.06
CA ILE A 83 -7.76 10.53 -4.43
C ILE A 83 -7.01 10.88 -3.14
N GLU A 84 -5.78 10.42 -3.07
CA GLU A 84 -4.86 10.64 -1.96
C GLU A 84 -3.61 11.30 -2.49
N ASP A 85 -3.25 12.47 -1.98
CA ASP A 85 -2.02 13.15 -2.35
C ASP A 85 -0.80 12.45 -1.73
N ASP A 86 0.35 12.63 -2.35
CA ASP A 86 1.62 12.18 -1.80
C ASP A 86 1.95 12.87 -0.46
N ILE A 87 2.80 12.21 0.33
CA ILE A 87 3.30 12.75 1.59
C ILE A 87 4.83 12.75 1.55
N ALA A 88 5.42 13.91 1.29
CA ALA A 88 6.86 14.07 1.31
C ALA A 88 7.41 14.12 2.75
N LEU A 89 8.51 13.42 3.00
CA LEU A 89 9.15 13.28 4.29
C LEU A 89 10.65 13.62 4.18
N ASN A 90 11.07 14.58 4.99
CA ASN A 90 12.47 14.92 5.23
C ASN A 90 12.87 14.37 6.61
N ILE A 91 13.57 13.26 6.64
CA ILE A 91 13.82 12.48 7.84
C ILE A 91 15.28 12.73 8.31
N PRO A 92 15.50 13.30 9.51
CA PRO A 92 16.85 13.41 10.04
C PRO A 92 17.50 12.02 10.16
N ALA A 93 18.68 11.88 9.57
CA ALA A 93 19.46 10.64 9.52
C ALA A 93 20.80 10.84 10.23
N THR A 94 21.11 9.99 11.20
CA THR A 94 22.37 9.99 11.91
C THR A 94 23.22 8.80 11.46
N ALA A 95 24.43 9.07 10.99
CA ALA A 95 25.37 8.03 10.60
C ALA A 95 25.80 7.18 11.81
N LYS A 96 25.81 5.86 11.64
CA LYS A 96 26.24 4.87 12.65
C LYS A 96 27.36 3.97 12.16
N GLY A 97 27.89 4.19 10.97
CA GLY A 97 29.02 3.46 10.42
C GLY A 97 28.98 3.25 8.92
N GLY A 98 30.04 2.71 8.38
CA GLY A 98 30.22 2.47 6.95
C GLY A 98 30.41 3.76 6.16
N LEU A 99 29.73 3.89 5.05
CA LEU A 99 29.69 5.08 4.19
C LEU A 99 28.51 6.01 4.50
N ALA A 100 27.80 5.76 5.60
CA ALA A 100 26.72 6.62 6.04
C ALA A 100 27.23 8.02 6.38
N ASP A 101 26.47 9.05 5.99
CA ASP A 101 26.68 10.43 6.42
C ASP A 101 25.49 10.89 7.27
N THR A 102 25.76 11.85 8.15
CA THR A 102 24.72 12.49 8.94
C THR A 102 24.10 13.63 8.14
N GLY A 103 22.78 13.63 8.01
CA GLY A 103 22.08 14.62 7.22
C GLY A 103 20.58 14.39 7.18
N THR A 104 19.98 14.66 6.05
CA THR A 104 18.54 14.44 5.83
C THR A 104 18.32 13.39 4.77
N ALA A 105 17.68 12.28 5.16
CA ALA A 105 17.12 11.32 4.24
C ALA A 105 15.80 11.87 3.69
N THR A 106 15.47 11.55 2.45
CA THR A 106 14.18 11.87 1.84
C THR A 106 13.44 10.61 1.47
N ALA A 107 12.15 10.61 1.77
CA ALA A 107 11.21 9.58 1.35
C ALA A 107 9.87 10.25 1.07
N SER A 108 9.00 9.59 0.32
CA SER A 108 7.61 10.01 0.21
C SER A 108 6.70 8.80 0.18
N ILE A 109 5.47 8.99 0.63
CA ILE A 109 4.39 8.05 0.45
C ILE A 109 3.68 8.50 -0.82
N GLY A 110 3.65 7.64 -1.84
CA GLY A 110 3.10 7.96 -3.15
C GLY A 110 1.63 8.33 -3.10
N ASP A 111 1.22 9.16 -4.03
CA ASP A 111 -0.18 9.42 -4.30
C ASP A 111 -0.91 8.16 -4.75
N ALA A 112 -2.22 8.16 -4.58
CA ALA A 112 -3.04 7.05 -5.01
C ALA A 112 -4.44 7.47 -5.46
N MET A 113 -4.97 6.74 -6.42
CA MET A 113 -6.35 6.85 -6.86
C MET A 113 -7.04 5.49 -6.70
N SER A 114 -8.21 5.49 -6.06
CA SER A 114 -9.00 4.27 -5.85
C SER A 114 -10.42 4.47 -6.32
N LEU A 115 -10.94 3.50 -7.06
CA LEU A 115 -12.36 3.39 -7.40
C LEU A 115 -12.92 2.15 -6.72
N ASN A 116 -13.81 2.35 -5.75
CA ASN A 116 -14.56 1.28 -5.10
C ASN A 116 -15.96 1.24 -5.68
N PHE A 117 -16.47 0.06 -5.97
CA PHE A 117 -17.83 -0.09 -6.47
C PHE A 117 -18.51 -1.32 -5.88
N GLN A 118 -19.83 -1.22 -5.77
CA GLN A 118 -20.71 -2.35 -5.51
C GLN A 118 -22.04 -2.12 -6.22
N THR A 119 -22.73 -3.20 -6.59
CA THR A 119 -24.09 -3.15 -7.16
C THR A 119 -24.80 -4.49 -6.97
N GLY A 120 -26.10 -4.45 -6.78
CA GLY A 120 -26.97 -5.63 -6.89
C GLY A 120 -27.07 -6.07 -8.35
N ILE A 121 -26.78 -7.33 -8.62
CA ILE A 121 -26.84 -7.91 -9.98
C ILE A 121 -27.98 -8.92 -10.13
N ALA A 122 -28.53 -9.38 -9.04
CA ALA A 122 -29.71 -10.23 -8.94
C ALA A 122 -30.28 -10.12 -7.52
N GLU A 123 -31.43 -10.72 -7.28
CA GLU A 123 -32.00 -10.86 -5.94
C GLU A 123 -30.98 -11.50 -5.00
N ASP A 124 -30.78 -10.91 -3.82
CA ASP A 124 -29.83 -11.34 -2.80
C ASP A 124 -28.37 -11.47 -3.25
N THR A 125 -28.01 -10.86 -4.40
CA THR A 125 -26.67 -11.01 -4.98
C THR A 125 -26.02 -9.66 -5.27
N LEU A 126 -24.83 -9.44 -4.67
CA LEU A 126 -24.03 -8.23 -4.78
C LEU A 126 -22.75 -8.51 -5.54
N LEU A 127 -22.43 -7.72 -6.56
CA LEU A 127 -21.12 -7.59 -7.16
C LEU A 127 -20.39 -6.44 -6.48
N PHE A 128 -19.12 -6.62 -6.14
CA PHE A 128 -18.29 -5.57 -5.56
C PHE A 128 -16.85 -5.65 -6.04
N GLY A 129 -16.15 -4.55 -6.01
CA GLY A 129 -14.75 -4.52 -6.39
C GLY A 129 -14.05 -3.20 -6.10
N ASN A 130 -12.76 -3.21 -6.36
CA ASN A 130 -11.88 -2.06 -6.22
C ASN A 130 -10.83 -2.07 -7.34
N ILE A 131 -10.52 -0.88 -7.83
CA ILE A 131 -9.38 -0.60 -8.69
C ILE A 131 -8.55 0.45 -7.96
N ARG A 132 -7.26 0.19 -7.74
CA ARG A 132 -6.35 1.16 -7.12
C ARG A 132 -5.09 1.27 -7.96
N ARG A 133 -4.70 2.50 -8.25
CA ARG A 133 -3.41 2.88 -8.79
C ARG A 133 -2.62 3.65 -7.73
N SER A 134 -1.35 3.31 -7.57
CA SER A 134 -0.43 3.98 -6.65
C SER A 134 0.84 4.38 -7.39
N SER A 135 1.23 5.64 -7.27
CA SER A 135 2.41 6.21 -7.92
C SER A 135 3.60 6.16 -6.96
N TRP A 136 4.49 5.22 -7.17
CA TRP A 136 5.68 5.03 -6.34
C TRP A 136 6.99 5.31 -7.09
N ALA A 137 6.96 5.36 -8.42
CA ALA A 137 8.17 5.51 -9.25
C ALA A 137 8.94 6.80 -8.92
N ASP A 138 8.24 7.90 -8.68
CA ASP A 138 8.84 9.19 -8.30
C ASP A 138 9.12 9.31 -6.80
N ASN A 139 8.64 8.36 -6.00
CA ASN A 139 8.64 8.41 -4.53
C ASN A 139 9.76 7.53 -3.93
N GLN A 140 10.99 7.77 -4.35
CA GLN A 140 12.13 6.97 -3.95
C GLN A 140 12.72 7.40 -2.61
N VAL A 141 13.27 6.42 -1.88
CA VAL A 141 14.04 6.66 -0.65
C VAL A 141 15.46 7.04 -1.01
N LYS A 142 15.95 8.15 -0.46
CA LYS A 142 17.32 8.61 -0.61
C LYS A 142 17.93 8.87 0.76
N VAL A 143 19.18 8.44 0.94
CA VAL A 143 19.92 8.62 2.20
C VAL A 143 21.23 9.37 1.96
N PRO A 144 21.72 10.13 2.95
CA PRO A 144 23.00 10.81 2.83
C PRO A 144 24.17 9.81 2.92
N VAL A 145 25.05 9.84 1.92
CA VAL A 145 26.24 8.97 1.81
C VAL A 145 27.48 9.84 1.72
N LEU A 146 28.53 9.46 2.46
CA LEU A 146 29.85 10.12 2.39
C LEU A 146 30.32 10.13 0.92
N VAL A 147 30.86 11.24 0.47
CA VAL A 147 31.39 11.51 -0.88
C VAL A 147 30.39 11.42 -2.03
N ALA A 148 29.24 10.78 -1.86
CA ALA A 148 28.21 10.63 -2.91
C ALA A 148 26.97 11.54 -2.69
N GLY A 149 26.88 12.14 -1.51
CA GLY A 149 25.74 12.99 -1.16
C GLY A 149 24.43 12.19 -1.00
N LEU A 150 23.30 12.78 -1.37
CA LEU A 150 21.98 12.14 -1.27
C LEU A 150 21.83 11.07 -2.35
N THR A 151 21.87 9.81 -1.94
CA THR A 151 21.90 8.63 -2.81
C THR A 151 20.59 7.85 -2.73
N GLN A 152 20.01 7.50 -3.87
CA GLN A 152 18.81 6.66 -3.95
C GLN A 152 19.13 5.22 -3.58
N VAL A 153 18.32 4.65 -2.69
CA VAL A 153 18.47 3.30 -2.14
C VAL A 153 17.24 2.42 -2.33
N SER A 154 16.22 2.94 -2.98
CA SER A 154 15.04 2.18 -3.38
C SER A 154 14.85 2.21 -4.90
N SER A 155 14.05 1.28 -5.40
CA SER A 155 13.64 1.21 -6.81
C SER A 155 12.17 0.81 -6.86
N PHE A 156 11.32 1.69 -6.31
CA PHE A 156 9.88 1.47 -6.35
C PHE A 156 9.33 1.76 -7.75
N SER A 157 8.29 1.04 -8.11
CA SER A 157 7.54 1.24 -9.36
C SER A 157 6.08 1.50 -9.04
N ASP A 158 5.40 2.16 -9.96
CA ASP A 158 3.96 2.31 -9.88
C ASP A 158 3.27 0.95 -9.85
N GLY A 159 2.17 0.87 -9.13
CA GLY A 159 1.41 -0.36 -8.96
C GLY A 159 -0.06 -0.17 -9.24
N ASP A 160 -0.64 -1.14 -9.93
CA ASP A 160 -2.08 -1.25 -10.11
C ASP A 160 -2.59 -2.50 -9.41
N SER A 161 -3.62 -2.34 -8.58
CA SER A 161 -4.28 -3.46 -7.93
C SER A 161 -5.77 -3.48 -8.25
N TYR A 162 -6.30 -4.69 -8.33
CA TYR A 162 -7.68 -4.95 -8.71
C TYR A 162 -8.29 -5.98 -7.77
N SER A 163 -9.53 -5.75 -7.36
CA SER A 163 -10.32 -6.78 -6.70
C SER A 163 -11.71 -6.88 -7.33
N LEU A 164 -12.24 -8.09 -7.39
CA LEU A 164 -13.59 -8.37 -7.83
C LEU A 164 -14.15 -9.50 -7.00
N GLY A 165 -15.37 -9.35 -6.51
CA GLY A 165 -16.04 -10.36 -5.71
C GLY A 165 -17.55 -10.35 -5.90
N ILE A 166 -18.11 -11.47 -5.55
CA ILE A 166 -19.54 -11.68 -5.49
C ILE A 166 -19.92 -12.12 -4.07
N GLY A 167 -20.98 -11.50 -3.55
CA GLY A 167 -21.59 -11.88 -2.28
C GLY A 167 -23.05 -12.27 -2.52
N ARG A 168 -23.52 -13.30 -1.83
CA ARG A 168 -24.91 -13.74 -1.91
C ARG A 168 -25.47 -14.06 -0.54
N LYS A 169 -26.66 -13.56 -0.27
CA LYS A 169 -27.50 -14.00 0.84
C LYS A 169 -28.10 -15.35 0.46
N ILE A 170 -27.72 -16.40 1.17
CA ILE A 170 -28.16 -17.79 0.88
C ILE A 170 -29.54 -18.02 1.49
N ASN A 171 -29.74 -17.50 2.68
CA ASN A 171 -31.01 -17.46 3.41
C ASN A 171 -30.98 -16.30 4.42
N ASP A 172 -32.00 -16.16 5.27
CA ASP A 172 -32.10 -15.05 6.22
C ASP A 172 -30.92 -14.97 7.20
N ASP A 173 -30.28 -16.08 7.51
CA ASP A 173 -29.21 -16.15 8.49
C ASP A 173 -27.83 -16.20 7.85
N LEU A 174 -27.67 -16.69 6.62
CA LEU A 174 -26.38 -16.97 6.00
C LEU A 174 -26.13 -16.15 4.75
N SER A 175 -25.03 -15.42 4.75
CA SER A 175 -24.46 -14.79 3.56
C SER A 175 -23.04 -15.32 3.30
N LEU A 176 -22.73 -15.55 2.04
CA LEU A 176 -21.40 -16.04 1.60
C LEU A 176 -20.84 -15.10 0.54
N SER A 177 -19.52 -15.04 0.45
CA SER A 177 -18.83 -14.28 -0.60
C SER A 177 -17.57 -15.00 -1.08
N ILE A 178 -17.24 -14.73 -2.34
CA ILE A 178 -15.96 -15.10 -2.96
C ILE A 178 -15.40 -13.87 -3.65
N SER A 179 -14.08 -13.65 -3.53
CA SER A 179 -13.41 -12.55 -4.22
C SER A 179 -12.01 -12.93 -4.66
N GLY A 180 -11.60 -12.37 -5.80
CA GLY A 180 -10.24 -12.39 -6.30
C GLY A 180 -9.58 -11.02 -6.09
N PHE A 181 -8.28 -11.03 -5.80
CA PHE A 181 -7.44 -9.84 -5.74
C PHE A 181 -6.18 -10.09 -6.57
N TYR A 182 -5.77 -9.08 -7.29
CA TYR A 182 -4.54 -9.04 -8.05
C TYR A 182 -3.82 -7.73 -7.78
N ASP A 183 -2.55 -7.82 -7.42
CA ASP A 183 -1.62 -6.70 -7.33
C ASP A 183 -0.48 -6.95 -8.30
N GLY A 184 -0.44 -6.15 -9.37
CA GLY A 184 0.52 -6.28 -10.45
C GLY A 184 1.85 -5.62 -10.10
N SER A 185 2.96 -6.35 -10.26
CA SER A 185 4.25 -5.70 -10.38
C SER A 185 4.44 -5.23 -11.82
N SER A 186 4.98 -4.04 -12.01
CA SER A 186 5.26 -3.47 -13.34
C SER A 186 6.32 -4.21 -14.14
N GLY A 187 6.86 -5.31 -13.63
CA GLY A 187 7.98 -6.03 -14.21
C GLY A 187 9.33 -5.31 -14.02
N GLY A 188 10.43 -6.01 -14.25
CA GLY A 188 11.77 -5.46 -14.06
C GLY A 188 12.35 -5.74 -12.67
N SER A 189 13.41 -5.01 -12.32
CA SER A 189 14.05 -5.12 -11.01
C SER A 189 13.19 -4.46 -9.95
N ILE A 190 12.96 -5.18 -8.84
CA ILE A 190 12.14 -4.73 -7.71
C ILE A 190 13.04 -4.18 -6.61
N SER A 191 12.55 -3.20 -5.87
CA SER A 191 13.27 -2.65 -4.72
C SER A 191 13.52 -3.70 -3.66
N GLU A 192 14.73 -3.74 -3.09
CA GLU A 192 15.04 -4.60 -1.93
C GLU A 192 14.21 -4.26 -0.70
N LEU A 193 13.70 -3.03 -0.61
CA LEU A 193 12.81 -2.61 0.47
C LEU A 193 11.37 -3.14 0.31
N ALA A 194 11.01 -3.64 -0.88
CA ALA A 194 9.72 -4.27 -1.16
C ALA A 194 9.89 -5.46 -2.13
N PRO A 195 10.54 -6.55 -1.71
CA PRO A 195 10.97 -7.64 -2.59
C PRO A 195 9.80 -8.61 -2.89
N THR A 196 8.69 -8.09 -3.40
CA THR A 196 7.53 -8.92 -3.75
C THR A 196 7.16 -8.74 -5.22
N GLY A 197 7.01 -9.84 -5.92
CA GLY A 197 6.41 -9.88 -7.25
C GLY A 197 4.89 -9.72 -7.20
N ALA A 198 4.24 -9.87 -8.35
CA ALA A 198 2.79 -9.82 -8.44
C ALA A 198 2.11 -10.76 -7.44
N THR A 199 1.09 -10.27 -6.75
CA THR A 199 0.33 -11.04 -5.77
C THR A 199 -1.06 -11.37 -6.31
N ARG A 200 -1.48 -12.62 -6.16
CA ARG A 200 -2.83 -13.08 -6.47
C ARG A 200 -3.43 -13.70 -5.23
N THR A 201 -4.66 -13.29 -4.90
CA THR A 201 -5.34 -13.81 -3.72
C THR A 201 -6.75 -14.24 -4.09
N LEU A 202 -7.15 -15.40 -3.62
CA LEU A 202 -8.54 -15.87 -3.62
C LEU A 202 -9.03 -15.87 -2.18
N SER A 203 -10.19 -15.24 -1.94
CA SER A 203 -10.78 -15.14 -0.61
C SER A 203 -12.19 -15.68 -0.60
N LEU A 204 -12.54 -16.38 0.48
CA LEU A 204 -13.88 -16.82 0.79
C LEU A 204 -14.29 -16.21 2.12
N GLY A 205 -15.51 -15.71 2.22
CA GLY A 205 -16.06 -15.12 3.43
C GLY A 205 -17.49 -15.55 3.66
N GLY A 206 -17.89 -15.47 4.92
CA GLY A 206 -19.28 -15.74 5.29
C GLY A 206 -19.67 -15.00 6.57
N LYS A 207 -20.95 -14.74 6.67
CA LYS A 207 -21.60 -14.17 7.84
C LYS A 207 -22.81 -15.00 8.16
N TYR A 208 -22.93 -15.42 9.41
CA TYR A 208 -24.06 -16.19 9.93
C TYR A 208 -24.69 -15.43 11.11
N ALA A 209 -25.95 -15.08 10.98
CA ALA A 209 -26.72 -14.49 12.06
C ALA A 209 -27.10 -15.61 13.06
N ILE A 210 -26.56 -15.52 14.27
CA ILE A 210 -26.87 -16.47 15.35
C ILE A 210 -28.19 -16.07 16.02
N SER A 211 -28.42 -14.77 16.11
CA SER A 211 -29.63 -14.16 16.66
C SER A 211 -29.72 -12.69 16.19
N ASP A 212 -30.80 -12.01 16.54
CA ASP A 212 -30.98 -10.57 16.25
C ASP A 212 -29.89 -9.68 16.88
N ALA A 213 -29.15 -10.19 17.87
CA ALA A 213 -28.11 -9.44 18.59
C ALA A 213 -26.69 -9.98 18.37
N ALA A 214 -26.50 -11.06 17.63
CA ALA A 214 -25.19 -11.69 17.47
C ALA A 214 -24.97 -12.28 16.08
N ASP A 215 -23.85 -11.92 15.48
CA ASP A 215 -23.37 -12.44 14.20
C ASP A 215 -22.04 -13.18 14.36
N LEU A 216 -21.85 -14.24 13.60
CA LEU A 216 -20.56 -14.89 13.39
C LEU A 216 -20.04 -14.56 11.99
N SER A 217 -18.88 -13.93 11.91
CA SER A 217 -18.16 -13.73 10.65
C SER A 217 -16.98 -14.67 10.56
N PHE A 218 -16.80 -15.32 9.42
CA PHE A 218 -15.70 -16.25 9.17
C PHE A 218 -15.16 -16.07 7.76
N GLY A 219 -13.90 -16.47 7.54
CA GLY A 219 -13.31 -16.37 6.22
C GLY A 219 -11.92 -16.99 6.17
N GLY A 220 -11.46 -17.16 4.95
CA GLY A 220 -10.13 -17.64 4.65
C GLY A 220 -9.65 -17.10 3.32
N SER A 221 -8.34 -16.97 3.15
CA SER A 221 -7.73 -16.54 1.90
C SER A 221 -6.52 -17.40 1.56
N TYR A 222 -6.30 -17.59 0.28
CA TYR A 222 -5.09 -18.18 -0.28
C TYR A 222 -4.40 -17.14 -1.16
N SER A 223 -3.15 -16.83 -0.84
CA SER A 223 -2.35 -15.86 -1.58
C SER A 223 -1.13 -16.52 -2.20
N GLN A 224 -0.93 -16.26 -3.48
CA GLN A 224 0.27 -16.63 -4.22
C GLN A 224 1.03 -15.35 -4.56
N ARG A 225 2.30 -15.30 -4.18
CA ARG A 225 3.23 -14.21 -4.53
C ARG A 225 4.13 -14.69 -5.67
N GLY A 226 4.32 -13.85 -6.66
CA GLY A 226 5.26 -14.08 -7.75
C GLY A 226 6.70 -13.88 -7.31
N ASP A 227 7.61 -14.43 -8.09
CA ASP A 227 9.04 -14.23 -7.90
C ASP A 227 9.41 -12.76 -8.14
N ALA A 228 10.40 -12.29 -7.38
CA ALA A 228 10.95 -10.94 -7.46
C ALA A 228 12.44 -11.00 -7.79
N LEU A 229 12.86 -10.20 -8.78
CA LEU A 229 14.27 -9.95 -9.06
C LEU A 229 14.63 -8.59 -8.47
N THR A 230 15.56 -8.54 -7.53
CA THR A 230 16.08 -7.28 -7.00
C THR A 230 17.27 -6.78 -7.83
N SER A 231 17.43 -5.46 -7.96
CA SER A 231 18.46 -4.84 -8.79
C SER A 231 19.86 -4.92 -8.21
N SER A 232 20.00 -5.27 -6.96
CA SER A 232 21.28 -5.40 -6.29
C SER A 232 21.41 -6.77 -5.63
N TYR A 233 22.39 -7.53 -6.08
CA TYR A 233 22.91 -8.74 -5.47
C TYR A 233 21.94 -9.81 -4.99
N LYS A 234 22.21 -11.04 -5.38
CA LYS A 234 21.64 -12.27 -4.81
C LYS A 234 21.59 -12.21 -3.29
N ALA A 235 20.50 -11.75 -2.72
CA ALA A 235 20.13 -12.09 -1.37
C ALA A 235 19.66 -13.55 -1.41
N SER A 236 20.52 -14.50 -1.10
CA SER A 236 20.08 -15.84 -0.80
C SER A 236 19.36 -15.79 0.55
N LEU A 237 18.05 -15.85 0.54
CA LEU A 237 17.30 -16.22 1.73
C LEU A 237 17.53 -17.72 1.94
N THR A 238 18.34 -18.07 2.91
CA THR A 238 18.39 -19.42 3.50
C THR A 238 17.40 -19.50 4.63
#